data_56a56f61a5f66908d640aa6bfc7e0c9c
#
_entry.id   56a56f61a5f66908d640aa6bfc7e0c9c
#
_cell.length_a   1.000
_cell.length_b   1.000
_cell.length_c   1.000
_cell.angle_alpha   90.00
_cell.angle_beta   90.00
_cell.angle_gamma   90.00
#
_symmetry.space_group_name_H-M   'P 1'
#
loop_
_entity.id
_entity.type
_entity.pdbx_description
1 polymer ?
#
loop_
_entity_poly.entity_id
_entity_poly.type
_entity_poly.pdbx_seq_one_letter_code
_entity_poly.pdbx_strand_id
1 'polypeptide(L)'
;MLKKYSWKVLSVVMLLLNAWWIFQTFQYDHYQEPLGKITMVKKVEKTDTVDEHQNKDIISTQQIHLTLLSTENKGKELTILNKFSQSRIKDQEYKIGDLVFLSIKDNDFSQATIIDSKRDTGLAILMLGFVLLLIVIGRKSGVASLIGLLINTGLFYLLLILYEHVSSQSLIWLSLLFFPIIVTSTLIVSNGWNQKTKISILTTLCSTLITFVLGVSIITLLKHKGLRYEEMELITRPQHVLFISSLLIGTMGASMDISITLSTAMNEIAQRHKQLTPQSLYQSGIQVGSEVIGPMINIMFFSYLSGSIPLILIFLRNDMSFNYTFPISLSLEMTRALIGSIGIILTIPITSYIASIFLTRGNQHER
;
A
#
# COMPACT_ATOMS: atom_id res chain seq x y z
N MET A 1 -21.56 -5.88 -30.59
CA MET A 1 -21.81 -6.92 -29.56
C MET A 1 -20.56 -7.26 -28.71
N LEU A 2 -19.38 -7.37 -29.25
CA LEU A 2 -18.14 -7.75 -28.54
C LEU A 2 -17.76 -6.83 -27.35
N LYS A 3 -17.97 -5.50 -27.46
CA LYS A 3 -17.65 -4.53 -26.37
C LYS A 3 -18.54 -4.67 -25.12
N LYS A 4 -19.71 -5.32 -25.21
CA LYS A 4 -20.66 -5.45 -24.09
C LYS A 4 -20.34 -6.63 -23.16
N TYR A 5 -19.61 -7.63 -23.65
CA TYR A 5 -19.25 -8.83 -22.88
C TYR A 5 -17.78 -8.90 -22.46
N SER A 6 -16.92 -8.01 -22.96
CA SER A 6 -15.48 -8.06 -22.69
C SER A 6 -15.12 -8.01 -21.19
N TRP A 7 -15.83 -7.20 -20.41
CA TRP A 7 -15.58 -7.11 -18.97
C TRP A 7 -15.99 -8.39 -18.21
N LYS A 8 -17.06 -9.10 -18.65
CA LYS A 8 -17.46 -10.38 -18.03
C LYS A 8 -16.43 -11.46 -18.32
N VAL A 9 -15.92 -11.53 -19.54
CA VAL A 9 -14.84 -12.45 -19.89
C VAL A 9 -13.61 -12.15 -19.04
N LEU A 10 -13.25 -10.87 -18.92
CA LEU A 10 -12.10 -10.45 -18.13
C LEU A 10 -12.29 -10.77 -16.63
N SER A 11 -13.52 -10.60 -16.09
CA SER A 11 -13.86 -11.01 -14.73
C SER A 11 -13.63 -12.52 -14.52
N VAL A 12 -14.11 -13.34 -15.46
CA VAL A 12 -13.92 -14.80 -15.39
C VAL A 12 -12.44 -15.15 -15.45
N VAL A 13 -11.67 -14.52 -16.34
CA VAL A 13 -10.22 -14.74 -16.44
C VAL A 13 -9.52 -14.37 -15.14
N MET A 14 -9.85 -13.22 -14.53
CA MET A 14 -9.27 -12.80 -13.25
C MET A 14 -9.60 -13.77 -12.11
N LEU A 15 -10.84 -14.28 -12.07
CA LEU A 15 -11.24 -15.27 -11.07
C LEU A 15 -10.53 -16.60 -11.29
N LEU A 16 -10.37 -17.03 -12.56
CA LEU A 16 -9.64 -18.25 -12.88
C LEU A 16 -8.15 -18.12 -12.55
N LEU A 17 -7.53 -16.98 -12.82
CA LEU A 17 -6.13 -16.72 -12.44
C LEU A 17 -5.96 -16.75 -10.92
N ASN A 18 -6.89 -16.18 -10.18
CA ASN A 18 -6.84 -16.18 -8.73
C ASN A 18 -7.07 -17.61 -8.16
N ALA A 19 -8.03 -18.34 -8.71
CA ALA A 19 -8.26 -19.74 -8.35
C ALA A 19 -7.06 -20.61 -8.69
N TRP A 20 -6.42 -20.40 -9.84
CA TRP A 20 -5.19 -21.07 -10.23
C TRP A 20 -4.04 -20.74 -9.26
N TRP A 21 -3.90 -19.48 -8.84
CA TRP A 21 -2.92 -19.10 -7.83
C TRP A 21 -3.18 -19.81 -6.49
N ILE A 22 -4.43 -19.87 -6.02
CA ILE A 22 -4.79 -20.65 -4.83
C ILE A 22 -4.41 -22.12 -5.02
N PHE A 23 -4.71 -22.71 -6.18
CA PHE A 23 -4.33 -24.07 -6.49
C PHE A 23 -2.81 -24.28 -6.40
N GLN A 24 -2.02 -23.35 -6.88
CA GLN A 24 -0.55 -23.38 -6.79
C GLN A 24 -0.07 -23.39 -5.32
N THR A 25 -0.77 -22.71 -4.40
CA THR A 25 -0.37 -22.74 -2.97
C THR A 25 -0.54 -24.12 -2.32
N PHE A 26 -1.28 -25.06 -2.95
CA PHE A 26 -1.41 -26.44 -2.51
C PHE A 26 -0.42 -27.40 -3.21
N GLN A 27 0.32 -26.91 -4.21
CA GLN A 27 1.37 -27.68 -4.87
C GLN A 27 2.71 -27.47 -4.15
N TYR A 28 2.98 -28.29 -3.15
CA TYR A 28 4.09 -28.12 -2.22
C TYR A 28 5.47 -28.28 -2.85
N ASP A 29 5.57 -28.96 -4.00
CA ASP A 29 6.83 -29.20 -4.70
C ASP A 29 7.33 -27.99 -5.50
N HIS A 30 6.53 -26.90 -5.62
CA HIS A 30 6.94 -25.67 -6.31
C HIS A 30 7.77 -24.72 -5.44
N TYR A 31 7.81 -24.95 -4.13
CA TYR A 31 8.58 -24.10 -3.23
C TYR A 31 10.05 -24.49 -3.24
N GLN A 32 10.92 -23.47 -3.26
CA GLN A 32 12.37 -23.68 -3.20
C GLN A 32 12.80 -24.25 -1.84
N GLU A 33 12.09 -23.87 -0.78
CA GLU A 33 12.37 -24.29 0.58
C GLU A 33 11.54 -25.51 0.95
N PRO A 34 12.10 -26.45 1.71
CA PRO A 34 11.37 -27.61 2.18
C PRO A 34 10.17 -27.20 3.04
N LEU A 35 9.01 -27.81 2.75
CA LEU A 35 7.78 -27.59 3.49
C LEU A 35 7.48 -28.77 4.42
N GLY A 36 7.18 -28.46 5.69
CA GLY A 36 6.78 -29.44 6.69
C GLY A 36 5.36 -29.17 7.20
N LYS A 37 4.63 -30.24 7.51
CA LYS A 37 3.34 -30.18 8.22
C LYS A 37 3.53 -30.64 9.66
N ILE A 38 3.09 -29.84 10.60
CA ILE A 38 3.18 -30.14 12.02
C ILE A 38 2.14 -31.22 12.37
N THR A 39 2.61 -32.35 12.87
CA THR A 39 1.77 -33.47 13.24
C THR A 39 1.52 -33.57 14.74
N MET A 40 2.52 -33.16 15.55
CA MET A 40 2.41 -33.17 17.01
C MET A 40 3.18 -31.98 17.60
N VAL A 41 2.62 -31.39 18.65
CA VAL A 41 3.25 -30.32 19.43
C VAL A 41 3.21 -30.70 20.91
N LYS A 42 4.38 -30.74 21.55
CA LYS A 42 4.52 -30.99 22.97
C LYS A 42 5.15 -29.78 23.65
N LYS A 43 4.46 -29.17 24.61
CA LYS A 43 5.03 -28.08 25.44
C LYS A 43 5.97 -28.73 26.47
N VAL A 44 7.24 -28.35 26.45
CA VAL A 44 8.28 -28.97 27.29
C VAL A 44 8.55 -28.14 28.51
N GLU A 45 8.69 -26.83 28.37
CA GLU A 45 9.17 -25.97 29.43
C GLU A 45 8.53 -24.57 29.35
N LYS A 46 8.37 -23.93 30.49
CA LYS A 46 8.00 -22.53 30.62
C LYS A 46 8.98 -21.87 31.59
N THR A 47 9.57 -20.76 31.16
CA THR A 47 10.52 -20.00 31.97
C THR A 47 10.04 -18.55 32.02
N ASP A 48 9.85 -18.04 33.22
CA ASP A 48 9.57 -16.62 33.42
C ASP A 48 10.84 -15.82 33.16
N THR A 49 10.71 -14.75 32.36
CA THR A 49 11.81 -13.84 32.04
C THR A 49 11.39 -12.40 32.34
N VAL A 50 12.36 -11.59 32.70
CA VAL A 50 12.17 -10.16 32.95
C VAL A 50 13.28 -9.45 32.16
N ASP A 51 12.89 -8.45 31.38
CA ASP A 51 13.80 -7.62 30.62
C ASP A 51 14.47 -6.52 31.49
N GLU A 52 15.36 -5.72 30.91
CA GLU A 52 16.06 -4.63 31.57
C GLU A 52 15.09 -3.53 32.06
N HIS A 53 13.90 -3.42 31.46
CA HIS A 53 12.84 -2.49 31.85
C HIS A 53 11.77 -3.11 32.77
N GLN A 54 12.09 -4.26 33.38
CA GLN A 54 11.20 -5.01 34.29
C GLN A 54 9.88 -5.49 33.64
N ASN A 55 9.80 -5.55 32.32
CA ASN A 55 8.70 -6.18 31.63
C ASN A 55 8.80 -7.69 31.82
N LYS A 56 7.72 -8.28 32.35
CA LYS A 56 7.63 -9.72 32.55
C LYS A 56 7.17 -10.38 31.26
N ASP A 57 7.83 -11.46 30.85
CA ASP A 57 7.43 -12.32 29.75
C ASP A 57 7.64 -13.80 30.14
N ILE A 58 6.96 -14.69 29.42
CA ILE A 58 7.09 -16.14 29.61
C ILE A 58 7.62 -16.75 28.32
N ILE A 59 8.81 -17.30 28.36
CA ILE A 59 9.36 -18.07 27.26
C ILE A 59 8.88 -19.52 27.41
N SER A 60 8.22 -20.01 26.37
CA SER A 60 7.75 -21.38 26.28
C SER A 60 8.56 -22.16 25.24
N THR A 61 8.97 -23.36 25.54
CA THR A 61 9.62 -24.26 24.60
C THR A 61 8.63 -25.30 24.12
N GLN A 62 8.52 -25.44 22.79
CA GLN A 62 7.73 -26.47 22.13
C GLN A 62 8.66 -27.48 21.47
N GLN A 63 8.40 -28.76 21.66
CA GLN A 63 8.92 -29.81 20.81
C GLN A 63 7.88 -30.08 19.71
N ILE A 64 8.28 -29.84 18.47
CA ILE A 64 7.43 -29.92 17.29
C ILE A 64 7.85 -31.15 16.49
N HIS A 65 6.91 -32.04 16.29
CA HIS A 65 7.07 -33.14 15.33
C HIS A 65 6.39 -32.74 14.05
N LEU A 66 7.07 -32.85 12.93
CA LEU A 66 6.54 -32.52 11.61
C LEU A 66 6.95 -33.54 10.57
N THR A 67 6.14 -33.65 9.52
CA THR A 67 6.38 -34.50 8.36
C THR A 67 6.67 -33.66 7.15
N LEU A 68 7.74 -33.92 6.42
CA LEU A 68 8.10 -33.25 5.18
C LEU A 68 7.06 -33.52 4.08
N LEU A 69 6.59 -32.46 3.40
CA LEU A 69 5.60 -32.56 2.33
C LEU A 69 6.19 -32.32 0.94
N SER A 70 7.33 -31.66 0.85
CA SER A 70 8.02 -31.30 -0.39
C SER A 70 9.42 -31.93 -0.40
N THR A 71 10.06 -31.93 -1.57
CA THR A 71 11.40 -32.47 -1.85
C THR A 71 11.48 -34.01 -1.94
N GLU A 72 12.67 -34.51 -2.32
CA GLU A 72 12.97 -35.96 -2.45
C GLU A 72 12.77 -36.74 -1.14
N ASN A 73 12.74 -36.03 0.01
CA ASN A 73 12.60 -36.63 1.34
C ASN A 73 11.16 -36.56 1.89
N LYS A 74 10.16 -36.52 1.02
CA LYS A 74 8.73 -36.51 1.39
C LYS A 74 8.37 -37.68 2.29
N GLY A 75 7.65 -37.38 3.39
CA GLY A 75 7.24 -38.34 4.38
C GLY A 75 8.24 -38.55 5.53
N LYS A 76 9.42 -37.93 5.48
CA LYS A 76 10.38 -38.00 6.58
C LYS A 76 9.88 -37.18 7.77
N GLU A 77 9.98 -37.78 8.95
CA GLU A 77 9.61 -37.14 10.20
C GLU A 77 10.82 -36.42 10.81
N LEU A 78 10.59 -35.20 11.30
CA LEU A 78 11.58 -34.36 11.96
C LEU A 78 11.06 -33.91 13.30
N THR A 79 11.96 -33.67 14.23
CA THR A 79 11.67 -33.09 15.54
C THR A 79 12.48 -31.80 15.71
N ILE A 80 11.81 -30.69 15.91
CA ILE A 80 12.42 -29.36 16.05
C ILE A 80 12.00 -28.78 17.40
N LEU A 81 12.93 -28.08 18.06
CA LEU A 81 12.66 -27.30 19.24
C LEU A 81 12.38 -25.85 18.83
N ASN A 82 11.21 -25.35 19.18
CA ASN A 82 10.83 -23.97 18.97
C ASN A 82 10.66 -23.25 20.32
N LYS A 83 11.27 -22.08 20.44
CA LYS A 83 11.06 -21.19 21.60
C LYS A 83 10.23 -20.01 21.19
N PHE A 84 9.23 -19.68 21.98
CA PHE A 84 8.38 -18.52 21.73
C PHE A 84 8.02 -17.83 23.04
N SER A 85 7.90 -16.52 22.98
CA SER A 85 7.50 -15.66 24.10
C SER A 85 5.98 -15.52 24.16
N GLN A 86 5.44 -15.18 25.30
CA GLN A 86 4.02 -14.85 25.42
C GLN A 86 3.67 -13.58 24.66
N SER A 87 4.60 -12.64 24.59
CA SER A 87 4.46 -11.38 23.81
C SER A 87 4.48 -11.58 22.30
N ARG A 88 5.09 -12.68 21.80
CA ARG A 88 5.15 -13.04 20.36
C ARG A 88 5.71 -11.93 19.46
N ILE A 89 6.65 -11.14 19.94
CA ILE A 89 7.18 -9.97 19.21
C ILE A 89 8.00 -10.41 17.98
N LYS A 90 8.84 -11.45 18.12
CA LYS A 90 9.71 -11.97 17.05
C LYS A 90 9.63 -13.48 16.88
N ASP A 91 8.73 -14.13 17.58
CA ASP A 91 8.58 -15.56 17.64
C ASP A 91 7.13 -15.99 17.47
N GLN A 92 6.90 -17.24 17.15
CA GLN A 92 5.58 -17.76 16.86
C GLN A 92 5.33 -19.07 17.61
N GLU A 93 4.13 -19.18 18.21
CA GLU A 93 3.60 -20.45 18.68
C GLU A 93 3.01 -21.21 17.52
N TYR A 94 3.49 -22.45 17.29
CA TYR A 94 2.98 -23.33 16.27
C TYR A 94 1.93 -24.29 16.83
N LYS A 95 1.00 -24.70 15.95
CA LYS A 95 -0.09 -25.63 16.28
C LYS A 95 -0.07 -26.85 15.37
N ILE A 96 -0.75 -27.88 15.80
CA ILE A 96 -0.94 -29.10 14.98
C ILE A 96 -1.71 -28.72 13.71
N GLY A 97 -1.20 -29.12 12.56
CA GLY A 97 -1.77 -28.83 11.25
C GLY A 97 -1.13 -27.63 10.53
N ASP A 98 -0.35 -26.80 11.23
CA ASP A 98 0.36 -25.69 10.60
C ASP A 98 1.37 -26.20 9.57
N LEU A 99 1.50 -25.43 8.48
CA LEU A 99 2.49 -25.65 7.44
C LEU A 99 3.63 -24.65 7.63
N VAL A 100 4.87 -25.13 7.62
CA VAL A 100 6.06 -24.32 7.91
C VAL A 100 7.15 -24.56 6.87
N PHE A 101 7.87 -23.52 6.53
CA PHE A 101 9.09 -23.58 5.72
C PHE A 101 10.28 -23.89 6.61
N LEU A 102 11.17 -24.74 6.11
CA LEU A 102 12.32 -25.24 6.83
C LEU A 102 13.62 -24.85 6.16
N SER A 103 14.62 -24.52 6.96
CA SER A 103 16.01 -24.47 6.52
C SER A 103 16.70 -25.76 6.91
N ILE A 104 17.22 -26.47 5.90
CA ILE A 104 17.99 -27.70 6.08
C ILE A 104 19.34 -27.45 5.44
N LYS A 105 20.39 -27.35 6.26
CA LYS A 105 21.77 -27.13 5.77
C LYS A 105 22.41 -28.51 5.46
N ASP A 106 23.06 -28.57 4.30
CA ASP A 106 23.90 -29.73 3.87
C ASP A 106 23.19 -31.09 3.96
N ASN A 107 21.86 -31.14 3.76
CA ASN A 107 21.05 -32.36 3.96
C ASN A 107 21.10 -32.92 5.39
N ASP A 108 21.58 -32.15 6.37
CA ASP A 108 21.57 -32.54 7.77
C ASP A 108 20.23 -32.19 8.43
N PHE A 109 19.35 -33.15 8.52
CA PHE A 109 18.02 -33.00 9.10
C PHE A 109 18.04 -32.81 10.62
N SER A 110 19.15 -33.08 11.28
CA SER A 110 19.30 -32.87 12.72
C SER A 110 19.39 -31.43 13.11
N GLN A 111 19.82 -30.58 12.17
CA GLN A 111 19.94 -29.11 12.33
C GLN A 111 18.83 -28.35 11.60
N ALA A 112 17.73 -28.99 11.23
CA ALA A 112 16.61 -28.34 10.60
C ALA A 112 15.99 -27.27 11.52
N THR A 113 15.75 -26.10 10.97
CA THR A 113 15.10 -24.98 11.68
C THR A 113 13.88 -24.48 10.92
N ILE A 114 12.87 -23.98 11.63
CA ILE A 114 11.71 -23.37 11.02
C ILE A 114 12.08 -21.94 10.65
N ILE A 115 11.86 -21.57 9.36
CA ILE A 115 12.09 -20.22 8.85
C ILE A 115 10.85 -19.36 9.09
N ASP A 116 9.67 -19.83 8.62
CA ASP A 116 8.41 -19.11 8.73
C ASP A 116 7.22 -20.08 8.55
N SER A 117 6.03 -19.57 8.87
CA SER A 117 4.76 -20.25 8.58
C SER A 117 4.34 -20.01 7.13
N LYS A 118 3.71 -21.01 6.52
CA LYS A 118 3.10 -20.87 5.20
C LYS A 118 1.82 -20.05 5.30
N ARG A 119 1.88 -18.78 4.91
CA ARG A 119 0.76 -17.81 5.01
C ARG A 119 0.11 -17.46 3.66
N ASP A 120 0.73 -17.86 2.57
CA ASP A 120 0.32 -17.52 1.20
C ASP A 120 -1.09 -18.01 0.84
N THR A 121 -1.51 -19.16 1.33
CA THR A 121 -2.88 -19.66 1.11
C THR A 121 -3.92 -18.74 1.72
N GLY A 122 -3.69 -18.26 2.96
CA GLY A 122 -4.58 -17.30 3.62
C GLY A 122 -4.65 -15.97 2.85
N LEU A 123 -3.50 -15.47 2.41
CA LEU A 123 -3.42 -14.25 1.59
C LEU A 123 -4.12 -14.42 0.24
N ALA A 124 -3.96 -15.57 -0.41
CA ALA A 124 -4.61 -15.86 -1.69
C ALA A 124 -6.16 -15.93 -1.56
N ILE A 125 -6.66 -16.51 -0.47
CA ILE A 125 -8.10 -16.54 -0.17
C ILE A 125 -8.64 -15.12 0.09
N LEU A 126 -7.92 -14.32 0.86
CA LEU A 126 -8.29 -12.91 1.12
C LEU A 126 -8.29 -12.09 -0.17
N MET A 127 -7.32 -12.31 -1.03
CA MET A 127 -7.25 -11.68 -2.36
C MET A 127 -8.44 -12.11 -3.25
N LEU A 128 -8.83 -13.39 -3.21
CA LEU A 128 -10.03 -13.86 -3.91
C LEU A 128 -11.29 -13.15 -3.41
N GLY A 129 -11.45 -13.01 -2.09
CA GLY A 129 -12.56 -12.26 -1.49
C GLY A 129 -12.60 -10.81 -1.96
N PHE A 130 -11.46 -10.13 -1.98
CA PHE A 130 -11.32 -8.77 -2.48
C PHE A 130 -11.70 -8.65 -3.97
N VAL A 131 -11.16 -9.52 -4.82
CA VAL A 131 -11.46 -9.56 -6.27
C VAL A 131 -12.95 -9.84 -6.51
N LEU A 132 -13.54 -10.80 -5.80
CA LEU A 132 -14.97 -11.11 -5.89
C LEU A 132 -15.83 -9.90 -5.52
N LEU A 133 -15.56 -9.23 -4.40
CA LEU A 133 -16.30 -8.05 -3.97
C LEU A 133 -16.21 -6.92 -5.01
N LEU A 134 -15.02 -6.65 -5.54
CA LEU A 134 -14.85 -5.64 -6.59
C LEU A 134 -15.62 -5.98 -7.87
N ILE A 135 -15.65 -7.24 -8.28
CA ILE A 135 -16.38 -7.66 -9.48
C ILE A 135 -17.90 -7.61 -9.25
N VAL A 136 -18.39 -8.09 -8.11
CA VAL A 136 -19.82 -8.16 -7.80
C VAL A 136 -20.40 -6.76 -7.62
N ILE A 137 -19.76 -5.91 -6.84
CA ILE A 137 -20.23 -4.56 -6.52
C ILE A 137 -19.86 -3.58 -7.63
N GLY A 138 -18.59 -3.54 -8.02
CA GLY A 138 -18.05 -2.57 -8.97
C GLY A 138 -18.33 -2.91 -10.43
N ARG A 139 -18.67 -4.16 -10.74
CA ARG A 139 -18.94 -4.61 -12.11
C ARG A 139 -17.82 -4.17 -13.07
N LYS A 140 -18.15 -3.42 -14.13
CA LYS A 140 -17.19 -2.90 -15.09
C LYS A 140 -16.12 -2.02 -14.44
N SER A 141 -16.53 -1.11 -13.56
CA SER A 141 -15.60 -0.22 -12.86
C SER A 141 -14.70 -0.99 -11.92
N GLY A 142 -15.21 -2.04 -11.25
CA GLY A 142 -14.40 -2.91 -10.40
C GLY A 142 -13.31 -3.65 -11.18
N VAL A 143 -13.64 -4.20 -12.36
CA VAL A 143 -12.65 -4.83 -13.24
C VAL A 143 -11.62 -3.81 -13.73
N ALA A 144 -12.04 -2.62 -14.12
CA ALA A 144 -11.13 -1.56 -14.54
C ALA A 144 -10.18 -1.14 -13.41
N SER A 145 -10.69 -1.04 -12.17
CA SER A 145 -9.87 -0.75 -10.98
C SER A 145 -8.84 -1.85 -10.70
N LEU A 146 -9.22 -3.13 -10.86
CA LEU A 146 -8.27 -4.25 -10.73
C LEU A 146 -7.15 -4.19 -11.77
N ILE A 147 -7.49 -3.89 -13.03
CA ILE A 147 -6.48 -3.70 -14.09
C ILE A 147 -5.57 -2.51 -13.75
N GLY A 148 -6.16 -1.39 -13.31
CA GLY A 148 -5.40 -0.23 -12.88
C GLY A 148 -4.43 -0.56 -11.74
N LEU A 149 -4.89 -1.32 -10.75
CA LEU A 149 -4.06 -1.79 -9.63
C LEU A 149 -2.90 -2.65 -10.14
N LEU A 150 -3.14 -3.61 -11.02
CA LEU A 150 -2.09 -4.46 -11.60
C LEU A 150 -1.07 -3.66 -12.41
N ILE A 151 -1.52 -2.70 -13.23
CA ILE A 151 -0.63 -1.82 -13.99
C ILE A 151 0.21 -0.98 -13.04
N ASN A 152 -0.38 -0.39 -12.01
CA ASN A 152 0.35 0.44 -11.04
C ASN A 152 1.36 -0.37 -10.25
N THR A 153 1.00 -1.59 -9.83
CA THR A 153 1.93 -2.50 -9.15
C THR A 153 3.09 -2.87 -10.07
N GLY A 154 2.82 -3.16 -11.35
CA GLY A 154 3.85 -3.43 -12.34
C GLY A 154 4.76 -2.23 -12.62
N LEU A 155 4.20 -1.03 -12.75
CA LEU A 155 4.97 0.21 -12.92
C LEU A 155 5.84 0.51 -11.69
N PHE A 156 5.29 0.31 -10.49
CA PHE A 156 6.04 0.48 -9.25
C PHE A 156 7.18 -0.54 -9.12
N TYR A 157 6.92 -1.80 -9.45
CA TYR A 157 7.95 -2.83 -9.49
C TYR A 157 9.05 -2.52 -10.51
N LEU A 158 8.67 -2.05 -11.71
CA LEU A 158 9.63 -1.60 -12.73
C LEU A 158 10.48 -0.41 -12.22
N LEU A 159 9.87 0.55 -11.53
CA LEU A 159 10.59 1.66 -10.91
C LEU A 159 11.64 1.15 -9.91
N LEU A 160 11.30 0.17 -9.08
CA LEU A 160 12.23 -0.40 -8.10
C LEU A 160 13.40 -1.14 -8.77
N ILE A 161 13.14 -1.93 -9.82
CA ILE A 161 14.20 -2.61 -10.59
C ILE A 161 15.14 -1.59 -11.21
N LEU A 162 14.59 -0.55 -11.86
CA LEU A 162 15.41 0.50 -12.46
C LEU A 162 16.23 1.25 -11.40
N TYR A 163 15.65 1.46 -10.22
CA TYR A 163 16.36 2.12 -9.12
C TYR A 163 17.55 1.30 -8.59
N GLU A 164 17.45 -0.03 -8.61
CA GLU A 164 18.57 -0.90 -8.19
C GLU A 164 19.82 -0.69 -9.04
N HIS A 165 19.65 -0.37 -10.32
CA HIS A 165 20.72 -0.22 -11.31
C HIS A 165 21.26 1.22 -11.42
N VAL A 166 20.68 2.18 -10.69
CA VAL A 166 21.02 3.60 -10.81
C VAL A 166 21.51 4.16 -9.46
N SER A 167 22.18 5.32 -9.48
CA SER A 167 22.65 5.96 -8.26
C SER A 167 21.50 6.33 -7.32
N SER A 168 21.77 6.32 -6.01
CA SER A 168 20.76 6.56 -4.97
C SER A 168 20.00 7.88 -5.13
N GLN A 169 20.63 8.93 -5.64
CA GLN A 169 20.00 10.23 -5.87
C GLN A 169 18.99 10.22 -7.04
N SER A 170 19.09 9.24 -7.93
CA SER A 170 18.24 9.14 -9.11
C SER A 170 16.82 8.71 -8.80
N LEU A 171 16.51 8.25 -7.57
CA LEU A 171 15.16 7.84 -7.19
C LEU A 171 14.13 8.98 -7.33
N ILE A 172 14.50 10.21 -6.98
CA ILE A 172 13.60 11.36 -7.11
C ILE A 172 13.27 11.60 -8.59
N TRP A 173 14.29 11.55 -9.47
CA TRP A 173 14.09 11.74 -10.90
C TRP A 173 13.29 10.59 -11.54
N LEU A 174 13.56 9.36 -11.13
CA LEU A 174 12.75 8.20 -11.54
C LEU A 174 11.31 8.34 -11.09
N SER A 175 11.06 8.74 -9.84
CA SER A 175 9.71 8.96 -9.32
C SER A 175 9.00 10.08 -10.09
N LEU A 176 9.67 11.18 -10.42
CA LEU A 176 9.15 12.27 -11.24
C LEU A 176 8.84 11.83 -12.68
N LEU A 177 9.63 10.91 -13.25
CA LEU A 177 9.38 10.36 -14.58
C LEU A 177 8.19 9.39 -14.58
N PHE A 178 8.09 8.53 -13.56
CA PHE A 178 7.00 7.55 -13.46
C PHE A 178 5.67 8.17 -13.02
N PHE A 179 5.70 9.26 -12.27
CA PHE A 179 4.52 9.96 -11.77
C PHE A 179 3.47 10.26 -12.86
N PRO A 180 3.76 10.94 -13.97
CA PRO A 180 2.77 11.22 -15.02
C PRO A 180 2.27 9.94 -15.71
N ILE A 181 3.10 8.92 -15.82
CA ILE A 181 2.74 7.63 -16.42
C ILE A 181 1.71 6.91 -15.53
N ILE A 182 1.95 6.84 -14.21
CA ILE A 182 1.05 6.23 -13.25
C ILE A 182 -0.29 6.97 -13.20
N VAL A 183 -0.29 8.30 -13.09
CA VAL A 183 -1.51 9.11 -13.07
C VAL A 183 -2.33 8.90 -14.34
N THR A 184 -1.68 9.00 -15.50
CA THR A 184 -2.37 8.90 -16.79
C THR A 184 -2.93 7.50 -17.01
N SER A 185 -2.14 6.45 -16.78
CA SER A 185 -2.59 5.07 -16.94
C SER A 185 -3.75 4.72 -16.01
N THR A 186 -3.67 5.08 -14.75
CA THR A 186 -4.71 4.83 -13.73
C THR A 186 -6.03 5.49 -14.12
N LEU A 187 -6.01 6.78 -14.43
CA LEU A 187 -7.22 7.54 -14.73
C LEU A 187 -7.86 7.10 -16.05
N ILE A 188 -7.05 6.76 -17.07
CA ILE A 188 -7.58 6.27 -18.35
C ILE A 188 -8.20 4.87 -18.18
N VAL A 189 -7.54 3.98 -17.48
CA VAL A 189 -8.02 2.61 -17.28
C VAL A 189 -9.30 2.60 -16.45
N SER A 190 -9.37 3.40 -15.39
CA SER A 190 -10.53 3.44 -14.48
C SER A 190 -11.73 4.17 -15.08
N ASN A 191 -11.52 5.25 -15.81
CA ASN A 191 -12.60 6.17 -16.24
C ASN A 191 -12.75 6.27 -17.76
N GLY A 192 -11.85 5.68 -18.55
CA GLY A 192 -11.82 5.80 -19.99
C GLY A 192 -11.29 7.16 -20.47
N TRP A 193 -11.12 7.30 -21.77
CA TRP A 193 -10.64 8.54 -22.41
C TRP A 193 -11.79 9.49 -22.69
N ASN A 194 -12.11 10.36 -21.76
CA ASN A 194 -13.20 11.35 -21.85
C ASN A 194 -12.76 12.71 -21.30
N GLN A 195 -13.62 13.74 -21.43
CA GLN A 195 -13.28 15.09 -21.06
C GLN A 195 -12.97 15.23 -19.55
N LYS A 196 -13.76 14.59 -18.68
CA LYS A 196 -13.49 14.60 -17.23
C LYS A 196 -12.16 13.95 -16.88
N THR A 197 -11.77 12.87 -17.55
CA THR A 197 -10.50 12.20 -17.34
C THR A 197 -9.32 13.07 -17.77
N LYS A 198 -9.42 13.77 -18.90
CA LYS A 198 -8.39 14.71 -19.34
C LYS A 198 -8.18 15.86 -18.33
N ILE A 199 -9.28 16.41 -17.83
CA ILE A 199 -9.25 17.43 -16.77
C ILE A 199 -8.56 16.84 -15.52
N SER A 200 -8.99 15.66 -15.07
CA SER A 200 -8.41 15.03 -13.89
C SER A 200 -6.92 14.74 -14.03
N ILE A 201 -6.46 14.28 -15.19
CA ILE A 201 -5.02 14.07 -15.43
C ILE A 201 -4.26 15.38 -15.27
N LEU A 202 -4.70 16.43 -15.97
CA LEU A 202 -4.04 17.74 -15.94
C LEU A 202 -4.02 18.31 -14.52
N THR A 203 -5.16 18.28 -13.83
CA THR A 203 -5.29 18.83 -12.47
C THR A 203 -4.49 18.03 -11.45
N THR A 204 -4.47 16.71 -11.54
CA THR A 204 -3.64 15.87 -10.67
C THR A 204 -2.16 16.17 -10.87
N LEU A 205 -1.70 16.27 -12.13
CA LEU A 205 -0.29 16.57 -12.42
C LEU A 205 0.11 17.94 -11.87
N CYS A 206 -0.71 18.98 -12.11
CA CYS A 206 -0.43 20.32 -11.62
C CYS A 206 -0.46 20.39 -10.08
N SER A 207 -1.52 19.88 -9.44
CA SER A 207 -1.67 19.96 -7.99
C SER A 207 -0.60 19.16 -7.24
N THR A 208 -0.30 17.95 -7.70
CA THR A 208 0.75 17.12 -7.09
C THR A 208 2.12 17.78 -7.22
N LEU A 209 2.45 18.33 -8.40
CA LEU A 209 3.74 18.99 -8.60
C LEU A 209 3.87 20.24 -7.72
N ILE A 210 2.83 21.08 -7.64
CA ILE A 210 2.81 22.26 -6.76
C ILE A 210 2.98 21.83 -5.30
N THR A 211 2.22 20.83 -4.85
CA THR A 211 2.30 20.33 -3.47
C THR A 211 3.68 19.73 -3.15
N PHE A 212 4.24 18.98 -4.09
CA PHE A 212 5.56 18.40 -3.95
C PHE A 212 6.64 19.46 -3.82
N VAL A 213 6.62 20.47 -4.72
CA VAL A 213 7.58 21.58 -4.67
C VAL A 213 7.42 22.37 -3.37
N LEU A 214 6.20 22.67 -2.93
CA LEU A 214 5.94 23.33 -1.65
C LEU A 214 6.47 22.49 -0.47
N GLY A 215 6.16 21.20 -0.42
CA GLY A 215 6.59 20.31 0.64
C GLY A 215 8.12 20.22 0.73
N VAL A 216 8.80 20.00 -0.40
CA VAL A 216 10.27 19.97 -0.46
C VAL A 216 10.86 21.31 -0.08
N SER A 217 10.28 22.42 -0.53
CA SER A 217 10.74 23.76 -0.18
C SER A 217 10.65 24.03 1.33
N ILE A 218 9.54 23.67 1.97
CA ILE A 218 9.36 23.80 3.42
C ILE A 218 10.39 22.95 4.17
N ILE A 219 10.56 21.69 3.79
CA ILE A 219 11.52 20.78 4.42
C ILE A 219 12.95 21.34 4.31
N THR A 220 13.31 21.84 3.13
CA THR A 220 14.65 22.39 2.86
C THR A 220 14.89 23.71 3.63
N LEU A 221 13.90 24.61 3.65
CA LEU A 221 13.97 25.87 4.41
C LEU A 221 14.12 25.62 5.91
N LEU A 222 13.47 24.60 6.44
CA LEU A 222 13.60 24.17 7.83
C LEU A 222 14.90 23.38 8.08
N LYS A 223 15.76 23.22 7.07
CA LYS A 223 17.03 22.44 7.15
C LYS A 223 16.79 21.05 7.73
N HIS A 224 15.69 20.41 7.37
CA HIS A 224 15.27 19.07 7.84
C HIS A 224 15.11 18.96 9.38
N LYS A 225 15.03 20.08 10.11
CA LYS A 225 14.87 20.06 11.57
C LYS A 225 13.55 19.43 11.96
N GLY A 226 13.61 18.49 12.91
CA GLY A 226 12.44 17.77 13.42
C GLY A 226 12.07 16.51 12.64
N LEU A 227 12.72 16.23 11.51
CA LEU A 227 12.53 14.99 10.76
C LEU A 227 13.57 13.96 11.22
N ARG A 228 13.09 12.84 11.72
CA ARG A 228 13.91 11.76 12.25
C ARG A 228 14.13 10.68 11.18
N TYR A 229 14.98 10.98 10.20
CA TYR A 229 15.29 10.03 9.11
C TYR A 229 15.99 8.76 9.60
N GLU A 230 16.68 8.84 10.70
CA GLU A 230 17.36 7.72 11.37
C GLU A 230 16.43 6.59 11.77
N GLU A 231 15.15 6.88 11.94
CA GLU A 231 14.11 5.86 12.22
C GLU A 231 13.72 5.00 11.00
N MET A 232 14.16 5.40 9.80
CA MET A 232 14.00 4.55 8.62
C MET A 232 15.09 3.48 8.66
N GLU A 233 14.72 2.22 8.80
CA GLU A 233 15.62 1.05 8.94
C GLU A 233 16.54 0.76 7.72
N LEU A 234 16.69 1.73 6.81
CA LEU A 234 17.43 1.58 5.56
C LEU A 234 18.86 2.15 5.69
N ILE A 235 19.78 1.32 6.15
CA ILE A 235 21.18 1.73 6.42
C ILE A 235 21.99 2.00 5.13
N THR A 236 21.64 1.37 4.01
CA THR A 236 22.47 1.37 2.79
C THR A 236 22.12 2.44 1.76
N ARG A 237 21.03 3.18 1.95
CA ARG A 237 20.52 4.19 1.00
C ARG A 237 20.25 5.51 1.71
N PRO A 238 20.36 6.67 1.02
CA PRO A 238 20.07 7.98 1.62
C PRO A 238 18.60 8.09 2.01
N GLN A 239 18.32 8.08 3.29
CA GLN A 239 16.96 8.06 3.86
C GLN A 239 16.13 9.27 3.44
N HIS A 240 16.73 10.46 3.34
CA HIS A 240 16.05 11.68 2.89
C HIS A 240 15.54 11.58 1.44
N VAL A 241 16.29 10.90 0.54
CA VAL A 241 15.86 10.68 -0.86
C VAL A 241 14.64 9.77 -0.92
N LEU A 242 14.66 8.68 -0.13
CA LEU A 242 13.53 7.76 -0.02
C LEU A 242 12.30 8.47 0.53
N PHE A 243 12.46 9.29 1.55
CA PHE A 243 11.36 10.07 2.14
C PHE A 243 10.74 11.04 1.14
N ILE A 244 11.55 11.83 0.43
CA ILE A 244 11.08 12.78 -0.58
C ILE A 244 10.36 12.06 -1.74
N SER A 245 10.90 10.92 -2.20
CA SER A 245 10.25 10.13 -3.26
C SER A 245 8.91 9.54 -2.79
N SER A 246 8.85 9.04 -1.55
CA SER A 246 7.60 8.55 -0.96
C SER A 246 6.56 9.65 -0.76
N LEU A 247 6.99 10.88 -0.49
CA LEU A 247 6.13 12.05 -0.39
C LEU A 247 5.44 12.36 -1.73
N LEU A 248 6.17 12.29 -2.85
CA LEU A 248 5.59 12.49 -4.18
C LEU A 248 4.50 11.44 -4.47
N ILE A 249 4.78 10.16 -4.18
CA ILE A 249 3.82 9.07 -4.42
C ILE A 249 2.58 9.22 -3.53
N GLY A 250 2.75 9.58 -2.27
CA GLY A 250 1.63 9.78 -1.33
C GLY A 250 0.74 10.96 -1.71
N THR A 251 1.33 12.11 -2.08
CA THR A 251 0.57 13.30 -2.51
C THR A 251 -0.15 13.07 -3.84
N MET A 252 0.44 12.30 -4.75
CA MET A 252 -0.17 11.91 -6.03
C MET A 252 -1.50 11.17 -5.83
N GLY A 253 -1.51 10.15 -4.96
CA GLY A 253 -2.73 9.36 -4.69
C GLY A 253 -3.87 10.23 -4.19
N ALA A 254 -3.60 11.07 -3.19
CA ALA A 254 -4.58 11.97 -2.61
C ALA A 254 -5.13 13.00 -3.62
N SER A 255 -4.26 13.63 -4.41
CA SER A 255 -4.65 14.59 -5.45
C SER A 255 -5.46 13.94 -6.56
N MET A 256 -5.15 12.69 -6.93
CA MET A 256 -5.87 11.96 -7.98
C MET A 256 -7.32 11.68 -7.60
N ASP A 257 -7.57 11.25 -6.36
CA ASP A 257 -8.92 10.94 -5.88
C ASP A 257 -9.81 12.18 -5.84
N ILE A 258 -9.29 13.31 -5.37
CA ILE A 258 -10.00 14.59 -5.37
C ILE A 258 -10.26 15.07 -6.80
N SER A 259 -9.23 15.04 -7.65
CA SER A 259 -9.34 15.53 -9.04
C SER A 259 -10.43 14.79 -9.83
N ILE A 260 -10.50 13.47 -9.73
CA ILE A 260 -11.49 12.69 -10.49
C ILE A 260 -12.90 12.87 -9.92
N THR A 261 -13.03 12.90 -8.60
CA THR A 261 -14.32 13.12 -7.92
C THR A 261 -14.89 14.48 -8.29
N LEU A 262 -14.09 15.53 -8.16
CA LEU A 262 -14.52 16.89 -8.42
C LEU A 262 -14.76 17.14 -9.93
N SER A 263 -13.88 16.65 -10.80
CA SER A 263 -14.08 16.76 -12.25
C SER A 263 -15.34 16.02 -12.72
N THR A 264 -15.68 14.90 -12.08
CA THR A 264 -16.91 14.15 -12.39
C THR A 264 -18.14 14.94 -11.96
N ALA A 265 -18.18 15.45 -10.73
CA ALA A 265 -19.28 16.27 -10.23
C ALA A 265 -19.49 17.54 -11.07
N MET A 266 -18.41 18.27 -11.37
CA MET A 266 -18.48 19.47 -12.19
C MET A 266 -18.94 19.19 -13.63
N ASN A 267 -18.50 18.06 -14.20
CA ASN A 267 -18.95 17.65 -15.54
C ASN A 267 -20.46 17.36 -15.55
N GLU A 268 -21.00 16.72 -14.51
CA GLU A 268 -22.44 16.48 -14.37
C GLU A 268 -23.24 17.79 -14.21
N ILE A 269 -22.74 18.72 -13.41
CA ILE A 269 -23.34 20.04 -13.26
C ILE A 269 -23.38 20.78 -14.62
N ALA A 270 -22.25 20.78 -15.34
CA ALA A 270 -22.16 21.44 -16.64
C ALA A 270 -23.07 20.82 -17.72
N GLN A 271 -23.31 19.50 -17.68
CA GLN A 271 -24.24 18.84 -18.61
C GLN A 271 -25.71 19.14 -18.31
N ARG A 272 -26.08 19.33 -17.04
CA ARG A 272 -27.45 19.63 -16.64
C ARG A 272 -27.86 21.10 -16.85
N HIS A 273 -26.89 22.01 -16.76
CA HIS A 273 -27.14 23.45 -16.85
C HIS A 273 -26.34 24.06 -18.01
N LYS A 274 -26.99 24.26 -19.16
CA LYS A 274 -26.36 24.73 -20.40
C LYS A 274 -25.93 26.21 -20.41
N GLN A 275 -26.34 27.03 -19.41
CA GLN A 275 -26.06 28.45 -19.34
C GLN A 275 -25.13 28.85 -18.18
N LEU A 276 -24.31 27.90 -17.69
CA LEU A 276 -23.38 28.22 -16.61
C LEU A 276 -22.21 29.07 -17.09
N THR A 277 -21.92 30.12 -16.30
CA THR A 277 -20.69 30.89 -16.47
C THR A 277 -19.51 30.13 -15.86
N PRO A 278 -18.28 30.34 -16.35
CA PRO A 278 -17.09 29.71 -15.72
C PRO A 278 -17.00 30.03 -14.22
N GLN A 279 -17.39 31.25 -13.82
CA GLN A 279 -17.33 31.67 -12.42
C GLN A 279 -18.33 30.92 -11.55
N SER A 280 -19.58 30.72 -12.01
CA SER A 280 -20.57 29.94 -11.24
C SER A 280 -20.21 28.48 -11.13
N LEU A 281 -19.63 27.89 -12.20
CA LEU A 281 -19.15 26.52 -12.16
C LEU A 281 -17.93 26.35 -11.25
N TYR A 282 -17.02 27.34 -11.22
CA TYR A 282 -15.90 27.38 -10.27
C TYR A 282 -16.40 27.39 -8.81
N GLN A 283 -17.37 28.26 -8.49
CA GLN A 283 -17.95 28.34 -7.14
C GLN A 283 -18.62 27.02 -6.73
N SER A 284 -19.36 26.40 -7.64
CA SER A 284 -19.94 25.07 -7.40
C SER A 284 -18.86 24.01 -7.14
N GLY A 285 -17.75 24.05 -7.87
CA GLY A 285 -16.61 23.16 -7.66
C GLY A 285 -15.98 23.35 -6.28
N ILE A 286 -15.77 24.59 -5.83
CA ILE A 286 -15.26 24.87 -4.48
C ILE A 286 -16.22 24.37 -3.41
N GLN A 287 -17.54 24.56 -3.59
CA GLN A 287 -18.53 24.08 -2.64
C GLN A 287 -18.52 22.56 -2.51
N VAL A 288 -18.59 21.83 -3.63
CA VAL A 288 -18.50 20.35 -3.64
C VAL A 288 -17.18 19.88 -3.05
N GLY A 289 -16.07 20.53 -3.43
CA GLY A 289 -14.75 20.19 -2.93
C GLY A 289 -14.61 20.38 -1.42
N SER A 290 -15.20 21.45 -0.85
CA SER A 290 -15.13 21.72 0.59
C SER A 290 -15.79 20.65 1.45
N GLU A 291 -16.83 19.98 0.95
CA GLU A 291 -17.50 18.88 1.65
C GLU A 291 -16.64 17.63 1.76
N VAL A 292 -15.68 17.44 0.84
CA VAL A 292 -14.84 16.23 0.77
C VAL A 292 -13.53 16.40 1.56
N ILE A 293 -13.12 17.63 1.88
CA ILE A 293 -11.83 17.91 2.56
C ILE A 293 -11.70 17.13 3.88
N GLY A 294 -12.67 17.26 4.76
CA GLY A 294 -12.60 16.69 6.11
C GLY A 294 -12.43 15.15 6.10
N PRO A 295 -13.32 14.40 5.44
CA PRO A 295 -13.18 12.96 5.32
C PRO A 295 -11.84 12.52 4.71
N MET A 296 -11.38 13.19 3.63
CA MET A 296 -10.15 12.82 2.94
C MET A 296 -8.89 13.08 3.76
N ILE A 297 -8.82 14.21 4.47
CA ILE A 297 -7.71 14.50 5.40
C ILE A 297 -7.67 13.47 6.52
N ASN A 298 -8.82 13.11 7.11
CA ASN A 298 -8.88 12.11 8.15
C ASN A 298 -8.42 10.73 7.67
N ILE A 299 -8.87 10.28 6.49
CA ILE A 299 -8.44 9.02 5.90
C ILE A 299 -6.92 9.01 5.74
N MET A 300 -6.34 10.07 5.18
CA MET A 300 -4.90 10.18 4.99
C MET A 300 -4.14 10.16 6.32
N PHE A 301 -4.58 10.98 7.28
CA PHE A 301 -3.96 11.06 8.58
C PHE A 301 -3.94 9.70 9.29
N PHE A 302 -5.09 9.04 9.40
CA PHE A 302 -5.17 7.73 10.05
C PHE A 302 -4.43 6.63 9.29
N SER A 303 -4.39 6.68 7.97
CA SER A 303 -3.62 5.72 7.15
C SER A 303 -2.13 5.78 7.48
N TYR A 304 -1.56 6.97 7.59
CA TYR A 304 -0.15 7.12 7.96
C TYR A 304 0.09 6.79 9.44
N LEU A 305 -0.79 7.25 10.33
CA LEU A 305 -0.61 7.05 11.77
C LEU A 305 -0.69 5.57 12.16
N SER A 306 -1.59 4.81 11.53
CA SER A 306 -1.83 3.40 11.87
C SER A 306 -0.57 2.54 11.78
N GLY A 307 0.32 2.84 10.83
CA GLY A 307 1.60 2.13 10.67
C GLY A 307 2.57 2.33 11.83
N SER A 308 2.49 3.46 12.53
CA SER A 308 3.40 3.79 13.66
C SER A 308 2.89 3.31 15.01
N ILE A 309 1.62 2.90 15.14
CA ILE A 309 1.04 2.49 16.42
C ILE A 309 1.83 1.37 17.11
N PRO A 310 2.24 0.27 16.42
CA PRO A 310 3.00 -0.79 17.08
C PRO A 310 4.31 -0.31 17.68
N LEU A 311 5.03 0.56 16.96
CA LEU A 311 6.31 1.12 17.43
C LEU A 311 6.12 2.02 18.64
N ILE A 312 5.09 2.88 18.65
CA ILE A 312 4.73 3.72 19.78
C ILE A 312 4.45 2.87 21.03
N LEU A 313 3.67 1.79 20.87
CA LEU A 313 3.34 0.89 21.99
C LEU A 313 4.58 0.20 22.56
N ILE A 314 5.54 -0.19 21.72
CA ILE A 314 6.80 -0.79 22.15
C ILE A 314 7.61 0.22 22.98
N PHE A 315 7.77 1.45 22.52
CA PHE A 315 8.50 2.48 23.24
C PHE A 315 7.85 2.84 24.59
N LEU A 316 6.53 3.00 24.60
CA LEU A 316 5.79 3.28 25.86
C LEU A 316 5.89 2.12 26.85
N ARG A 317 5.90 0.88 26.37
CA ARG A 317 6.09 -0.31 27.21
C ARG A 317 7.49 -0.37 27.82
N ASN A 318 8.49 0.20 27.16
CA ASN A 318 9.87 0.30 27.63
C ASN A 318 10.12 1.58 28.46
N ASP A 319 9.09 2.11 29.12
CA ASP A 319 9.13 3.29 29.99
C ASP A 319 9.68 4.56 29.31
N MET A 320 9.66 4.60 27.99
CA MET A 320 10.03 5.81 27.25
C MET A 320 8.92 6.87 27.39
N SER A 321 9.32 8.10 27.65
CA SER A 321 8.35 9.20 27.80
C SER A 321 7.60 9.46 26.50
N PHE A 322 6.35 9.90 26.59
CA PHE A 322 5.54 10.28 25.42
C PHE A 322 6.24 11.37 24.59
N ASN A 323 6.87 12.34 25.26
CA ASN A 323 7.60 13.43 24.60
C ASN A 323 8.82 12.96 23.78
N TYR A 324 9.37 11.80 24.08
CA TYR A 324 10.43 11.16 23.32
C TYR A 324 9.85 10.29 22.21
N THR A 325 8.90 9.43 22.55
CA THR A 325 8.30 8.43 21.66
C THR A 325 7.58 9.05 20.48
N PHE A 326 6.77 10.10 20.73
CA PHE A 326 5.93 10.71 19.73
C PHE A 326 6.72 11.35 18.58
N PRO A 327 7.73 12.22 18.82
CA PRO A 327 8.54 12.77 17.73
C PRO A 327 9.33 11.72 16.96
N ILE A 328 9.84 10.71 17.62
CA ILE A 328 10.59 9.62 16.97
C ILE A 328 9.68 8.86 16.03
N SER A 329 8.60 8.28 16.52
CA SER A 329 7.77 7.36 15.74
C SER A 329 6.89 8.05 14.69
N LEU A 330 6.60 9.34 14.84
CA LEU A 330 5.57 10.02 14.04
C LEU A 330 6.08 11.19 13.20
N SER A 331 7.30 11.68 13.38
CA SER A 331 7.75 12.89 12.68
C SER A 331 7.65 12.79 11.16
N LEU A 332 8.04 11.67 10.59
CA LEU A 332 7.99 11.44 9.15
C LEU A 332 6.55 11.22 8.66
N GLU A 333 5.78 10.43 9.39
CA GLU A 333 4.38 10.12 9.03
C GLU A 333 3.48 11.35 9.13
N MET A 334 3.65 12.14 10.19
CA MET A 334 2.95 13.42 10.36
C MET A 334 3.30 14.40 9.24
N THR A 335 4.55 14.48 8.86
CA THR A 335 4.98 15.36 7.77
C THR A 335 4.37 14.93 6.44
N ARG A 336 4.34 13.63 6.13
CA ARG A 336 3.62 13.10 4.94
C ARG A 336 2.13 13.43 4.99
N ALA A 337 1.47 13.19 6.13
CA ALA A 337 0.06 13.47 6.30
C ALA A 337 -0.26 14.96 6.14
N LEU A 338 0.54 15.84 6.71
CA LEU A 338 0.34 17.30 6.58
C LEU A 338 0.56 17.79 5.15
N ILE A 339 1.65 17.41 4.50
CA ILE A 339 1.93 17.82 3.13
C ILE A 339 0.89 17.24 2.16
N GLY A 340 0.50 15.99 2.34
CA GLY A 340 -0.56 15.38 1.55
C GLY A 340 -1.91 16.07 1.77
N SER A 341 -2.23 16.49 3.00
CA SER A 341 -3.43 17.26 3.31
C SER A 341 -3.41 18.65 2.63
N ILE A 342 -2.27 19.32 2.59
CA ILE A 342 -2.09 20.54 1.79
C ILE A 342 -2.37 20.23 0.31
N GLY A 343 -1.91 19.09 -0.18
CA GLY A 343 -2.19 18.64 -1.55
C GLY A 343 -3.68 18.48 -1.83
N ILE A 344 -4.43 17.87 -0.93
CA ILE A 344 -5.90 17.76 -1.02
C ILE A 344 -6.54 19.15 -1.13
N ILE A 345 -6.17 20.05 -0.23
CA ILE A 345 -6.73 21.41 -0.19
C ILE A 345 -6.40 22.18 -1.48
N LEU A 346 -5.17 22.12 -1.97
CA LEU A 346 -4.75 22.79 -3.19
C LEU A 346 -5.37 22.19 -4.46
N THR A 347 -5.62 20.89 -4.46
CA THR A 347 -6.24 20.22 -5.62
C THR A 347 -7.63 20.76 -5.93
N ILE A 348 -8.39 21.15 -4.92
CA ILE A 348 -9.76 21.64 -5.11
C ILE A 348 -9.84 22.92 -5.96
N PRO A 349 -9.19 24.04 -5.61
CA PRO A 349 -9.23 25.25 -6.43
C PRO A 349 -8.59 25.04 -7.80
N ILE A 350 -7.53 24.25 -7.91
CA ILE A 350 -6.87 23.96 -9.19
C ILE A 350 -7.84 23.17 -10.11
N THR A 351 -8.48 22.12 -9.58
CA THR A 351 -9.45 21.33 -10.34
C THR A 351 -10.67 22.16 -10.72
N SER A 352 -11.23 22.93 -9.76
CA SER A 352 -12.39 23.79 -10.01
C SER A 352 -12.11 24.82 -11.09
N TYR A 353 -10.93 25.44 -11.07
CA TYR A 353 -10.53 26.43 -12.06
C TYR A 353 -10.36 25.81 -13.46
N ILE A 354 -9.57 24.74 -13.58
CA ILE A 354 -9.32 24.09 -14.85
C ILE A 354 -10.62 23.51 -15.43
N ALA A 355 -11.42 22.80 -14.59
CA ALA A 355 -12.68 22.23 -15.03
C ALA A 355 -13.69 23.28 -15.48
N SER A 356 -13.78 24.44 -14.78
CA SER A 356 -14.69 25.52 -15.17
C SER A 356 -14.38 26.07 -16.56
N ILE A 357 -13.11 26.22 -16.92
CA ILE A 357 -12.69 26.72 -18.25
C ILE A 357 -12.96 25.68 -19.34
N PHE A 358 -12.55 24.41 -19.09
CA PHE A 358 -12.66 23.36 -20.12
C PHE A 358 -14.11 22.97 -20.40
N LEU A 359 -14.97 22.87 -19.37
CA LEU A 359 -16.34 22.41 -19.52
C LEU A 359 -17.27 23.49 -20.09
N THR A 360 -17.00 24.77 -19.84
CA THR A 360 -17.80 25.86 -20.41
C THR A 360 -17.44 26.13 -21.87
N ARG A 361 -16.15 26.06 -22.26
CA ARG A 361 -15.72 26.18 -23.66
C ARG A 361 -16.23 25.04 -24.54
N GLY A 362 -16.26 23.78 -24.03
CA GLY A 362 -16.78 22.64 -24.78
C GLY A 362 -18.26 22.80 -25.16
N ASN A 363 -19.08 23.36 -24.30
CA ASN A 363 -20.49 23.62 -24.56
C ASN A 363 -20.75 24.75 -25.59
N GLN A 364 -19.77 25.59 -25.88
CA GLN A 364 -19.87 26.64 -26.90
C GLN A 364 -19.55 26.15 -28.32
N HIS A 365 -18.76 25.08 -28.47
CA HIS A 365 -18.42 24.49 -29.77
C HIS A 365 -19.43 23.47 -30.31
N GLU A 366 -20.36 23.02 -29.48
CA GLU A 366 -21.50 22.16 -29.90
C GLU A 366 -22.75 22.96 -30.28
N ARG A 367 -22.64 24.29 -30.38
CA ARG A 367 -23.65 25.20 -30.95
C ARG A 367 -23.20 25.67 -32.32
#